data_1a3c0faab764ad05bf9840e84b4e3d9d
#
_entry.id   1a3c0faab764ad05bf9840e84b4e3d9d
#
_cell.length_a   1.000
_cell.length_b   1.000
_cell.length_c   1.000
_cell.angle_alpha   90.00
_cell.angle_beta   90.00
_cell.angle_gamma   90.00
#
_symmetry.space_group_name_H-M   'P 1'
#
loop_
_entity.id
_entity.type
_entity.pdbx_description
1 polymer ?
#
loop_
_entity_poly.entity_id
_entity_poly.type
_entity_poly.pdbx_seq_one_letter_code
_entity_poly.pdbx_strand_id
1 'polypeptide(L)'
;EITLRDPLTGLHNRKYLNERISEVFSLCQRNGLRFSIAMIDIDHFKALNDRYGHPFGDVCLQQIGGILAQYFQRDSDAVARYGGEEFIVFLSADSESEFHAHLERLRQQIEAQVLALDGVTAQVTVSMGGYSAIPRQNDRHDEFVAAADAALYEAKNAGRNRIVLRHATDAATPYPTGSEERPA
;
A
#
# COMPACT_ATOMS: atom_id res chain seq x y z
N GLU A 1 4.90 14.41 -23.42
CA GLU A 1 5.05 14.65 -21.97
C GLU A 1 4.71 13.37 -21.23
N ILE A 2 5.67 12.83 -20.48
CA ILE A 2 5.47 11.55 -19.75
C ILE A 2 4.72 11.88 -18.46
N THR A 3 3.47 11.40 -18.33
CA THR A 3 2.71 11.58 -17.09
C THR A 3 3.27 10.71 -15.97
N LEU A 4 3.36 11.29 -14.77
CA LEU A 4 3.77 10.60 -13.54
C LEU A 4 2.58 10.37 -12.59
N ARG A 5 1.37 10.66 -13.07
CA ARG A 5 0.12 10.51 -12.34
C ARG A 5 -0.76 9.42 -12.93
N ASP A 6 -1.47 8.72 -12.06
CA ASP A 6 -2.55 7.82 -12.45
C ASP A 6 -3.80 8.64 -12.83
N PRO A 7 -4.34 8.48 -14.04
CA PRO A 7 -5.43 9.33 -14.52
C PRO A 7 -6.75 9.13 -13.76
N LEU A 8 -6.96 7.96 -13.14
CA LEU A 8 -8.20 7.68 -12.42
C LEU A 8 -8.17 8.26 -11.01
N THR A 9 -7.10 8.06 -10.27
CA THR A 9 -7.02 8.42 -8.85
C THR A 9 -6.31 9.75 -8.58
N GLY A 10 -5.55 10.25 -9.55
CA GLY A 10 -4.69 11.43 -9.38
C GLY A 10 -3.44 11.20 -8.54
N LEU A 11 -3.29 10.02 -7.95
CA LEU A 11 -2.06 9.64 -7.24
C LEU A 11 -0.89 9.50 -8.21
N HIS A 12 0.31 9.42 -7.67
CA HIS A 12 1.46 9.02 -8.48
C HIS A 12 1.24 7.63 -9.09
N ASN A 13 1.84 7.39 -10.23
CA ASN A 13 1.82 6.10 -10.88
C ASN A 13 3.07 5.27 -10.52
N ARG A 14 3.10 4.02 -10.99
CA ARG A 14 4.21 3.09 -10.75
C ARG A 14 5.56 3.60 -11.27
N LYS A 15 5.55 4.39 -12.37
CA LYS A 15 6.78 4.95 -12.93
C LYS A 15 7.43 5.95 -11.96
N TYR A 16 6.66 6.90 -11.46
CA TYR A 16 7.13 7.83 -10.43
C TYR A 16 7.67 7.09 -9.20
N LEU A 17 6.93 6.07 -8.78
CA LEU A 17 7.32 5.27 -7.64
C LEU A 17 8.73 4.68 -7.79
N ASN A 18 9.01 4.06 -8.94
CA ASN A 18 10.30 3.40 -9.21
C ASN A 18 11.48 4.37 -9.17
N GLU A 19 11.25 5.60 -9.61
CA GLU A 19 12.27 6.67 -9.54
C GLU A 19 12.43 7.16 -8.10
N ARG A 20 11.33 7.45 -7.43
CA ARG A 20 11.33 8.07 -6.09
C ARG A 20 11.80 7.14 -4.97
N ILE A 21 11.46 5.85 -5.04
CA ILE A 21 11.82 4.89 -3.99
C ILE A 21 13.34 4.77 -3.84
N SER A 22 14.07 4.77 -4.95
CA SER A 22 15.53 4.69 -4.96
C SER A 22 16.17 5.87 -4.24
N GLU A 23 15.65 7.07 -4.48
CA GLU A 23 16.14 8.30 -3.85
C GLU A 23 15.91 8.32 -2.34
N VAL A 24 14.66 8.06 -1.92
CA VAL A 24 14.26 8.09 -0.49
C VAL A 24 14.94 6.97 0.28
N PHE A 25 15.03 5.78 -0.29
CA PHE A 25 15.73 4.66 0.33
C PHE A 25 17.21 4.96 0.54
N SER A 26 17.90 5.48 -0.47
CA SER A 26 19.30 5.86 -0.38
C SER A 26 19.53 6.98 0.65
N LEU A 27 18.60 7.93 0.75
CA LEU A 27 18.65 8.97 1.77
C LEU A 27 18.55 8.39 3.18
N CYS A 28 17.60 7.49 3.41
CA CYS A 28 17.44 6.78 4.68
C CYS A 28 18.68 5.98 5.03
N GLN A 29 19.23 5.24 4.08
CA GLN A 29 20.43 4.43 4.25
C GLN A 29 21.65 5.26 4.66
N ARG A 30 21.88 6.38 3.99
CA ARG A 30 23.03 7.27 4.29
C ARG A 30 22.92 7.98 5.64
N ASN A 31 21.70 8.31 6.06
CA ASN A 31 21.48 9.11 7.27
C ASN A 31 21.02 8.25 8.48
N GLY A 32 20.99 6.93 8.34
CA GLY A 32 20.53 6.05 9.41
C GLY A 32 19.06 6.27 9.80
N LEU A 33 18.24 6.68 8.85
CA LEU A 33 16.81 6.90 9.04
C LEU A 33 16.01 5.63 8.74
N ARG A 34 14.89 5.46 9.44
CA ARG A 34 13.99 4.35 9.20
C ARG A 34 13.22 4.56 7.90
N PHE A 35 13.25 3.55 7.03
CA PHE A 35 12.42 3.48 5.83
C PHE A 35 11.26 2.51 6.10
N SER A 36 10.05 2.99 5.90
CA SER A 36 8.82 2.24 6.13
C SER A 36 8.00 2.18 4.86
N ILE A 37 7.55 0.99 4.49
CA ILE A 37 6.80 0.75 3.25
C ILE A 37 5.60 -0.15 3.54
N ALA A 38 4.46 0.15 2.92
CA ALA A 38 3.28 -0.70 2.95
C ALA A 38 2.65 -0.88 1.58
N MET A 39 2.26 -2.11 1.30
CA MET A 39 1.37 -2.48 0.20
C MET A 39 -0.06 -2.53 0.72
N ILE A 40 -0.99 -1.93 -0.01
CA ILE A 40 -2.41 -1.81 0.35
C ILE A 40 -3.24 -2.37 -0.80
N ASP A 41 -4.19 -3.22 -0.48
CA ASP A 41 -5.09 -3.84 -1.46
C ASP A 41 -6.53 -3.76 -0.96
N ILE A 42 -7.45 -3.37 -1.85
CA ILE A 42 -8.88 -3.31 -1.54
C ILE A 42 -9.43 -4.74 -1.49
N ASP A 43 -9.98 -5.12 -0.34
CA ASP A 43 -10.55 -6.43 -0.12
C ASP A 43 -11.78 -6.65 -1.01
N HIS A 44 -11.83 -7.81 -1.67
CA HIS A 44 -12.96 -8.23 -2.51
C HIS A 44 -13.33 -7.23 -3.63
N PHE A 45 -12.35 -6.56 -4.20
CA PHE A 45 -12.58 -5.54 -5.23
C PHE A 45 -13.24 -6.12 -6.49
N LYS A 46 -12.88 -7.33 -6.90
CA LYS A 46 -13.51 -8.02 -8.02
C LYS A 46 -15.01 -8.27 -7.74
N ALA A 47 -15.33 -8.73 -6.54
CA ALA A 47 -16.73 -8.95 -6.13
C ALA A 47 -17.54 -7.65 -6.11
N LEU A 48 -16.91 -6.53 -5.71
CA LEU A 48 -17.51 -5.20 -5.77
C LEU A 48 -17.87 -4.81 -7.21
N ASN A 49 -16.95 -4.99 -8.15
CA ASN A 49 -17.18 -4.73 -9.57
C ASN A 49 -18.24 -5.66 -10.16
N ASP A 50 -18.22 -6.93 -9.82
CA ASP A 50 -19.21 -7.92 -10.29
C ASP A 50 -20.62 -7.58 -9.80
N ARG A 51 -20.73 -7.04 -8.59
CA ARG A 51 -22.02 -6.71 -7.98
C ARG A 51 -22.56 -5.34 -8.43
N TYR A 52 -21.73 -4.32 -8.50
CA TYR A 52 -22.15 -2.93 -8.70
C TYR A 52 -21.70 -2.33 -10.04
N GLY A 53 -20.85 -3.04 -10.80
CA GLY A 53 -20.28 -2.60 -12.06
C GLY A 53 -18.98 -1.83 -11.92
N HIS A 54 -18.22 -1.77 -13.02
CA HIS A 54 -16.92 -1.09 -13.07
C HIS A 54 -16.98 0.41 -12.71
N PRO A 55 -18.02 1.19 -13.08
CA PRO A 55 -18.12 2.58 -12.64
C PRO A 55 -18.14 2.74 -11.13
N PHE A 56 -18.75 1.82 -10.39
CA PHE A 56 -18.73 1.84 -8.93
C PHE A 56 -17.32 1.51 -8.39
N GLY A 57 -16.63 0.55 -9.00
CA GLY A 57 -15.23 0.26 -8.69
C GLY A 57 -14.31 1.46 -8.91
N ASP A 58 -14.53 2.23 -9.96
CA ASP A 58 -13.78 3.46 -10.24
C ASP A 58 -14.01 4.52 -9.16
N VAL A 59 -15.25 4.70 -8.70
CA VAL A 59 -15.57 5.57 -7.56
C VAL A 59 -14.86 5.11 -6.29
N CYS A 60 -14.82 3.81 -6.04
CA CYS A 60 -14.09 3.21 -4.92
C CYS A 60 -12.60 3.57 -4.99
N LEU A 61 -11.96 3.34 -6.13
CA LEU A 61 -10.54 3.66 -6.33
C LEU A 61 -10.25 5.15 -6.16
N GLN A 62 -11.10 6.03 -6.70
CA GLN A 62 -10.96 7.47 -6.57
C GLN A 62 -11.09 7.95 -5.12
N GLN A 63 -12.06 7.44 -4.38
CA GLN A 63 -12.28 7.84 -2.99
C GLN A 63 -11.16 7.34 -2.06
N ILE A 64 -10.74 6.10 -2.22
CA ILE A 64 -9.60 5.58 -1.46
C ILE A 64 -8.31 6.32 -1.82
N GLY A 65 -8.08 6.56 -3.09
CA GLY A 65 -6.96 7.39 -3.55
C GLY A 65 -6.95 8.77 -2.92
N GLY A 66 -8.11 9.41 -2.81
CA GLY A 66 -8.29 10.70 -2.14
C GLY A 66 -7.95 10.66 -0.65
N ILE A 67 -8.39 9.61 0.06
CA ILE A 67 -8.04 9.38 1.48
C ILE A 67 -6.52 9.22 1.63
N LEU A 68 -5.90 8.39 0.81
CA LEU A 68 -4.46 8.19 0.83
C LEU A 68 -3.69 9.49 0.57
N ALA A 69 -4.11 10.28 -0.42
CA ALA A 69 -3.48 11.56 -0.75
C ALA A 69 -3.55 12.56 0.41
N GLN A 70 -4.64 12.59 1.14
CA GLN A 70 -4.80 13.45 2.32
C GLN A 70 -4.01 12.96 3.53
N TYR A 71 -3.83 11.66 3.64
CA TYR A 71 -3.16 11.05 4.78
C TYR A 71 -1.64 11.15 4.70
N PHE A 72 -1.06 11.07 3.51
CA PHE A 72 0.38 11.11 3.25
C PHE A 72 0.74 12.39 2.50
N GLN A 73 1.05 13.47 3.24
CA GLN A 73 1.30 14.79 2.68
C GLN A 73 2.70 15.34 2.95
N ARG A 74 3.54 14.64 3.71
CA ARG A 74 4.90 15.11 3.99
C ARG A 74 5.76 14.97 2.72
N ASP A 75 6.77 15.81 2.56
CA ASP A 75 7.71 15.74 1.43
C ASP A 75 8.46 14.41 1.35
N SER A 76 8.64 13.75 2.50
CA SER A 76 9.25 12.42 2.61
C SER A 76 8.28 11.27 2.30
N ASP A 77 6.97 11.55 2.26
CA ASP A 77 5.95 10.55 1.99
C ASP A 77 5.77 10.36 0.49
N ALA A 78 5.57 9.15 0.06
CA ALA A 78 5.16 8.86 -1.30
C ALA A 78 4.00 7.88 -1.29
N VAL A 79 2.99 8.16 -2.10
CA VAL A 79 1.85 7.30 -2.32
C VAL A 79 1.59 7.18 -3.81
N ALA A 80 1.40 5.95 -4.27
CA ALA A 80 1.16 5.65 -5.67
C ALA A 80 0.11 4.56 -5.83
N ARG A 81 -0.59 4.59 -6.94
CA ARG A 81 -1.33 3.43 -7.41
C ARG A 81 -0.34 2.47 -8.06
N TYR A 82 -0.23 1.27 -7.48
CA TYR A 82 0.75 0.27 -7.90
C TYR A 82 0.25 -0.58 -9.09
N GLY A 83 -1.04 -0.89 -9.09
CA GLY A 83 -1.73 -1.63 -10.13
C GLY A 83 -3.20 -1.77 -9.76
N GLY A 84 -4.10 -2.16 -10.62
CA GLY A 84 -5.51 -2.46 -10.35
C GLY A 84 -6.13 -1.80 -9.11
N GLU A 85 -6.31 -2.57 -8.06
CA GLU A 85 -6.78 -2.17 -6.74
C GLU A 85 -5.67 -2.08 -5.68
N GLU A 86 -4.41 -2.08 -6.10
CA GLU A 86 -3.24 -2.04 -5.21
C GLU A 86 -2.64 -0.64 -5.16
N PHE A 87 -2.30 -0.22 -3.94
CA PHE A 87 -1.59 1.02 -3.65
C PHE A 87 -0.33 0.72 -2.85
N ILE A 88 0.64 1.60 -2.96
CA ILE A 88 1.88 1.52 -2.20
C ILE A 88 2.15 2.87 -1.56
N VAL A 89 2.60 2.83 -0.31
CA VAL A 89 3.10 4.00 0.40
C VAL A 89 4.48 3.71 0.95
N PHE A 90 5.35 4.69 0.96
CA PHE A 90 6.59 4.64 1.71
C PHE A 90 6.88 6.00 2.34
N LEU A 91 7.52 5.96 3.49
CA LEU A 91 7.83 7.14 4.29
C LEU A 91 9.01 6.86 5.23
N SER A 92 9.57 7.93 5.77
CA SER A 92 10.44 7.85 6.92
C SER A 92 9.59 7.99 8.19
N ALA A 93 9.55 6.95 9.01
CA ALA A 93 8.84 6.93 10.30
C ALA A 93 9.83 6.89 11.46
N ASP A 94 9.42 7.40 12.63
CA ASP A 94 10.29 7.41 13.80
C ASP A 94 10.43 6.02 14.43
N SER A 95 9.36 5.21 14.35
CA SER A 95 9.35 3.84 14.87
C SER A 95 8.42 2.92 14.09
N GLU A 96 8.61 1.62 14.24
CA GLU A 96 7.72 0.62 13.67
C GLU A 96 6.32 0.68 14.29
N SER A 97 6.22 0.90 15.60
CA SER A 97 4.93 1.02 16.29
C SER A 97 4.15 2.26 15.85
N GLU A 98 4.82 3.36 15.60
CA GLU A 98 4.20 4.57 15.03
C GLU A 98 3.70 4.32 13.61
N PHE A 99 4.49 3.66 12.79
CA PHE A 99 4.09 3.25 11.45
C PHE A 99 2.86 2.35 11.47
N HIS A 100 2.84 1.34 12.33
CA HIS A 100 1.68 0.45 12.52
C HIS A 100 0.43 1.24 12.94
N ALA A 101 0.56 2.11 13.94
CA ALA A 101 -0.56 2.93 14.42
C ALA A 101 -1.11 3.86 13.31
N HIS A 102 -0.23 4.37 12.47
CA HIS A 102 -0.58 5.21 11.32
C HIS A 102 -1.40 4.43 10.29
N LEU A 103 -0.96 3.23 9.94
CA LEU A 103 -1.67 2.34 9.03
C LEU A 103 -3.01 1.88 9.61
N GLU A 104 -3.10 1.62 10.91
CA GLU A 104 -4.35 1.20 11.57
C GLU A 104 -5.40 2.32 11.53
N ARG A 105 -5.03 3.56 11.81
CA ARG A 105 -5.94 4.70 11.66
C ARG A 105 -6.43 4.85 10.22
N LEU A 106 -5.54 4.67 9.25
CA LEU A 106 -5.90 4.70 7.83
C LEU A 106 -6.88 3.57 7.47
N ARG A 107 -6.61 2.34 7.92
CA ARG A 107 -7.50 1.20 7.71
C ARG A 107 -8.91 1.47 8.25
N GLN A 108 -9.01 1.98 9.47
CA GLN A 108 -10.28 2.31 10.12
C GLN A 108 -11.02 3.44 9.37
N GLN A 109 -10.32 4.43 8.88
CA GLN A 109 -10.91 5.51 8.10
C GLN A 109 -11.50 5.00 6.78
N ILE A 110 -10.80 4.09 6.10
CA ILE A 110 -11.29 3.46 4.86
C ILE A 110 -12.51 2.59 5.16
N GLU A 111 -12.46 1.76 6.21
CA GLU A 111 -13.58 0.91 6.62
C GLU A 111 -14.85 1.71 6.95
N ALA A 112 -14.69 2.89 7.54
CA ALA A 112 -15.81 3.78 7.89
C ALA A 112 -16.36 4.57 6.69
N GLN A 113 -15.62 4.62 5.58
CA GLN A 113 -16.02 5.41 4.40
C GLN A 113 -17.20 4.76 3.67
N VAL A 114 -18.26 5.52 3.50
CA VAL A 114 -19.40 5.12 2.66
C VAL A 114 -19.14 5.56 1.22
N LEU A 115 -19.08 4.59 0.31
CA LEU A 115 -18.99 4.82 -1.14
C LEU A 115 -20.40 4.97 -1.69
N ALA A 116 -20.63 5.93 -2.58
CA ALA A 116 -21.94 6.16 -3.17
C ALA A 116 -21.84 6.51 -4.65
N LEU A 117 -22.74 5.91 -5.44
CA LEU A 117 -22.95 6.24 -6.85
C LEU A 117 -24.38 5.92 -7.24
N ASP A 118 -25.09 6.90 -7.83
CA ASP A 118 -26.44 6.75 -8.35
C ASP A 118 -27.45 6.13 -7.34
N GLY A 119 -27.36 6.55 -6.07
CA GLY A 119 -28.23 6.06 -5.00
C GLY A 119 -27.84 4.70 -4.40
N VAL A 120 -26.81 4.05 -4.94
CA VAL A 120 -26.24 2.82 -4.40
C VAL A 120 -25.10 3.15 -3.45
N THR A 121 -25.07 2.51 -2.29
CA THR A 121 -24.01 2.69 -1.29
C THR A 121 -23.35 1.37 -0.94
N ALA A 122 -22.05 1.40 -0.65
CA ALA A 122 -21.31 0.25 -0.15
C ALA A 122 -20.13 0.72 0.72
N GLN A 123 -19.57 -0.20 1.47
CA GLN A 123 -18.35 -0.02 2.22
C GLN A 123 -17.34 -1.12 1.82
N VAL A 124 -16.08 -0.80 1.88
CA VAL A 124 -15.00 -1.75 1.62
C VAL A 124 -14.01 -1.74 2.77
N THR A 125 -13.22 -2.79 2.84
CA THR A 125 -12.06 -2.86 3.72
C THR A 125 -10.78 -2.98 2.89
N VAL A 126 -9.65 -2.79 3.53
CA VAL A 126 -8.34 -3.00 2.92
C VAL A 126 -7.50 -3.93 3.77
N SER A 127 -6.69 -4.72 3.10
CA SER A 127 -5.59 -5.45 3.71
C SER A 127 -4.29 -4.71 3.46
N MET A 128 -3.41 -4.66 4.44
CA MET A 128 -2.13 -3.96 4.35
C MET A 128 -1.01 -4.87 4.81
N GLY A 129 0.06 -4.87 4.05
CA GLY A 129 1.31 -5.52 4.43
C GLY A 129 2.43 -4.51 4.49
N GLY A 130 3.20 -4.48 5.56
CA GLY A 130 4.25 -3.51 5.74
C GLY A 130 5.58 -4.11 6.20
N TYR A 131 6.62 -3.35 5.95
CA TYR A 131 7.97 -3.58 6.45
C TYR A 131 8.62 -2.26 6.83
N SER A 132 9.26 -2.22 7.98
CA SER A 132 9.87 -1.00 8.51
C SER A 132 11.20 -1.34 9.18
N ALA A 133 12.28 -0.76 8.68
CA ALA A 133 13.62 -0.95 9.23
C ALA A 133 14.53 0.24 8.86
N ILE A 134 15.65 0.36 9.57
CA ILE A 134 16.74 1.25 9.16
C ILE A 134 17.58 0.47 8.13
N PRO A 135 17.64 0.94 6.86
CA PRO A 135 18.36 0.22 5.82
C PRO A 135 19.87 0.14 6.13
N ARG A 136 20.42 -1.07 5.99
CA ARG A 136 21.87 -1.30 6.08
C ARG A 136 22.55 -1.00 4.75
N GLN A 137 23.87 -0.89 4.75
CA GLN A 137 24.64 -0.52 3.56
C GLN A 137 24.40 -1.43 2.35
N ASN A 138 24.18 -2.72 2.56
CA ASN A 138 23.96 -3.71 1.49
C ASN A 138 22.49 -4.04 1.23
N ASP A 139 21.56 -3.42 1.97
CA ASP A 139 20.13 -3.64 1.76
C ASP A 139 19.68 -2.95 0.48
N ARG A 140 18.69 -3.54 -0.18
CA ARG A 140 18.09 -3.04 -1.41
C ARG A 140 16.61 -2.72 -1.19
N HIS A 141 16.13 -1.65 -1.83
CA HIS A 141 14.73 -1.25 -1.70
C HIS A 141 13.74 -2.30 -2.22
N ASP A 142 14.12 -3.10 -3.23
CA ASP A 142 13.28 -4.18 -3.74
C ASP A 142 13.07 -5.31 -2.71
N GLU A 143 13.99 -5.54 -1.79
CA GLU A 143 13.83 -6.46 -0.66
C GLU A 143 12.76 -5.96 0.33
N PHE A 144 12.70 -4.65 0.56
CA PHE A 144 11.65 -4.02 1.37
C PHE A 144 10.28 -4.12 0.71
N VAL A 145 10.20 -3.90 -0.59
CA VAL A 145 8.97 -4.10 -1.37
C VAL A 145 8.50 -5.54 -1.29
N ALA A 146 9.39 -6.51 -1.48
CA ALA A 146 9.07 -7.93 -1.39
C ALA A 146 8.59 -8.34 0.01
N ALA A 147 9.19 -7.81 1.06
CA ALA A 147 8.77 -8.07 2.44
C ALA A 147 7.36 -7.50 2.72
N ALA A 148 7.05 -6.30 2.24
CA ALA A 148 5.72 -5.72 2.36
C ALA A 148 4.67 -6.51 1.56
N ASP A 149 5.01 -6.96 0.35
CA ASP A 149 4.12 -7.79 -0.48
C ASP A 149 3.82 -9.15 0.18
N ALA A 150 4.83 -9.79 0.76
CA ALA A 150 4.65 -11.02 1.53
C ALA A 150 3.77 -10.82 2.76
N ALA A 151 3.94 -9.71 3.48
CA ALA A 151 3.08 -9.36 4.61
C ALA A 151 1.63 -9.11 4.17
N LEU A 152 1.41 -8.47 3.02
CA LEU A 152 0.07 -8.31 2.44
C LEU A 152 -0.60 -9.66 2.15
N TYR A 153 0.13 -10.60 1.59
CA TYR A 153 -0.36 -11.95 1.35
C TYR A 153 -0.79 -12.63 2.68
N GLU A 154 0.01 -12.49 3.72
CA GLU A 154 -0.35 -12.97 5.07
C GLU A 154 -1.62 -12.31 5.60
N ALA A 155 -1.77 -10.98 5.44
CA ALA A 155 -2.98 -10.27 5.86
C ALA A 155 -4.23 -10.79 5.16
N LYS A 156 -4.15 -11.06 3.86
CA LYS A 156 -5.25 -11.63 3.09
C LYS A 156 -5.62 -13.04 3.54
N ASN A 157 -4.62 -13.89 3.79
CA ASN A 157 -4.84 -15.27 4.25
C ASN A 157 -5.33 -15.35 5.70
N ALA A 158 -5.02 -14.36 6.52
CA ALA A 158 -5.45 -14.30 7.91
C ALA A 158 -6.89 -13.78 8.09
N GLY A 159 -7.60 -13.47 7.01
CA GLY A 159 -9.01 -13.06 7.03
C GLY A 159 -9.28 -11.64 6.54
N ARG A 160 -8.30 -10.98 5.94
CA ARG A 160 -8.40 -9.61 5.38
C ARG A 160 -8.69 -8.54 6.44
N ASN A 161 -8.95 -7.31 6.01
CA ASN A 161 -9.28 -6.17 6.87
C ASN A 161 -8.30 -6.03 8.06
N ARG A 162 -7.02 -6.04 7.78
CA ARG A 162 -5.95 -6.01 8.78
C ARG A 162 -4.62 -5.57 8.23
N ILE A 163 -3.72 -5.31 9.15
CA ILE A 163 -2.33 -5.00 8.88
C ILE A 163 -1.47 -6.17 9.37
N VAL A 164 -0.51 -6.58 8.55
CA VAL A 164 0.59 -7.43 8.95
C VAL A 164 1.89 -6.68 8.69
N LEU A 165 2.72 -6.53 9.71
CA LEU A 165 4.08 -6.02 9.58
C LEU A 165 5.06 -7.18 9.70
N ARG A 166 5.97 -7.29 8.73
CA ARG A 166 7.13 -8.16 8.85
C ARG A 166 8.26 -7.46 9.58
N HIS A 167 9.04 -8.23 10.33
CA HIS A 167 10.19 -7.77 11.09
C HIS A 167 11.50 -8.13 10.36
N ALA A 168 12.59 -7.43 10.68
CA ALA A 168 13.89 -7.65 10.05
C ALA A 168 14.41 -9.10 10.16
N THR A 169 13.99 -9.84 11.18
CA THR A 169 14.30 -11.26 11.37
C THR A 169 13.51 -12.19 10.43
N ASP A 170 12.39 -11.73 9.88
CA ASP A 170 11.50 -12.52 9.01
C ASP A 170 11.90 -12.42 7.54
N ALA A 171 12.76 -11.47 7.18
CA ALA A 171 13.21 -11.22 5.80
C ALA A 171 13.99 -12.39 5.18
N ALA A 172 14.41 -13.37 5.97
CA ALA A 172 15.13 -14.57 5.51
C ALA A 172 14.22 -15.71 5.05
N THR A 173 12.90 -15.61 5.18
CA THR A 173 11.96 -16.64 4.74
C THR A 173 11.64 -16.43 3.26
N PRO A 174 12.05 -17.32 2.35
CA PRO A 174 11.74 -17.15 0.93
C PRO A 174 10.23 -17.16 0.71
N TYR A 175 9.78 -16.24 -0.11
CA TYR A 175 8.44 -16.27 -0.67
C TYR A 175 8.24 -17.63 -1.36
N PRO A 176 7.16 -18.36 -1.14
CA PRO A 176 6.88 -19.56 -1.93
C PRO A 176 6.74 -19.13 -3.40
N THR A 177 7.74 -19.50 -4.20
CA THR A 177 7.72 -19.34 -5.66
C THR A 177 6.77 -20.38 -6.26
N GLY A 178 5.51 -20.27 -5.96
CA GLY A 178 4.44 -21.05 -6.55
C GLY A 178 3.57 -20.13 -7.38
N SER A 179 3.48 -20.41 -8.66
CA SER A 179 2.53 -19.81 -9.60
C SER A 179 1.10 -20.23 -9.26
N GLU A 180 0.66 -19.96 -8.04
CA GLU A 180 -0.74 -20.07 -7.68
C GLU A 180 -1.35 -18.69 -7.71
N GLU A 181 -2.40 -18.56 -8.50
CA GLU A 181 -3.21 -17.37 -8.69
C GLU A 181 -3.47 -16.67 -7.36
N ARG A 182 -3.13 -15.38 -7.29
CA ARG A 182 -3.51 -14.55 -6.15
C ARG A 182 -5.01 -14.71 -5.93
N PRO A 183 -5.47 -15.13 -4.76
CA PRO A 183 -6.90 -15.20 -4.50
C PRO A 183 -7.50 -13.80 -4.66
N ALA A 184 -8.49 -13.73 -5.52
CA ALA A 184 -9.20 -12.50 -5.84
C ALA A 184 -9.91 -11.91 -4.61
#